data_fd7ef6a79fd31a7b63a94ad3e7dec24c
#
_entry.id   fd7ef6a79fd31a7b63a94ad3e7dec24c
#
_cell.length_a   1.000
_cell.length_b   1.000
_cell.length_c   1.000
_cell.angle_alpha   90.00
_cell.angle_beta   90.00
_cell.angle_gamma   90.00
#
_symmetry.space_group_name_H-M   'P 1'
#
loop_
_entity.id
_entity.type
_entity.pdbx_description
1 polymer ?
#
loop_
_entity_poly.entity_id
_entity_poly.type
_entity_poly.pdbx_seq_one_letter_code
_entity_poly.pdbx_strand_id
1 'polypeptide(L)'
;LVGLNWTLCQAGSSGIAETAGGGQWRSELSSPLSGRTLAELSLWLRKWDRQQAAIGLAAINAAINSEADMVYQEGGLFRGSQALTNALEWFLPRLQGHKVAVVAADNPFARVRERPDLTHLATHNGALHPAGEVVLGMAEWVFVNGQSVADKTLPRILELATNAKVVLYGPQVPWLEEWREFGIAFLLGSQIDERNALYDTIAEGGTIDTLPQAVSYRVCELDAVGARSENRTELLQVSSARH
;
A
#
# COMPACT_ATOMS: atom_id res chain seq x y z
N LEU A 1 2.19 3.22 -18.63
CA LEU A 1 1.02 4.09 -18.77
C LEU A 1 0.84 4.90 -17.48
N VAL A 2 0.68 6.20 -17.61
CA VAL A 2 0.29 7.10 -16.52
C VAL A 2 -1.11 7.59 -16.84
N GLY A 3 -2.10 7.07 -16.14
CA GLY A 3 -3.50 7.46 -16.27
C GLY A 3 -3.89 8.55 -15.29
N LEU A 4 -5.16 8.94 -15.31
CA LEU A 4 -5.72 10.00 -14.47
C LEU A 4 -5.67 9.61 -12.98
N ASN A 5 -6.08 8.38 -12.67
CA ASN A 5 -6.19 7.87 -11.30
C ASN A 5 -5.10 6.84 -10.97
N TRP A 6 -4.62 6.10 -11.96
CA TRP A 6 -3.70 4.99 -11.77
C TRP A 6 -2.53 5.04 -12.74
N THR A 7 -1.36 4.75 -12.22
CA THR A 7 -0.14 4.49 -12.99
C THR A 7 0.05 2.99 -13.11
N LEU A 8 0.23 2.49 -14.33
CA LEU A 8 0.41 1.08 -14.66
C LEU A 8 1.77 0.86 -15.30
N CYS A 9 2.53 -0.09 -14.78
CA CYS A 9 3.72 -0.67 -15.41
C CYS A 9 3.41 -2.09 -15.90
N GLN A 10 3.81 -2.39 -17.14
CA GLN A 10 3.68 -3.73 -17.75
C GLN A 10 5.01 -4.15 -18.37
N ALA A 11 5.54 -5.30 -17.94
CA ALA A 11 6.76 -5.90 -18.48
C ALA A 11 6.77 -7.41 -18.16
N GLY A 12 5.95 -8.17 -18.88
CA GLY A 12 5.69 -9.60 -18.57
C GLY A 12 4.67 -9.82 -17.47
N SER A 13 4.73 -9.05 -16.39
CA SER A 13 3.74 -8.89 -15.32
C SER A 13 3.19 -7.47 -15.30
N SER A 14 2.24 -7.17 -14.43
CA SER A 14 1.64 -5.85 -14.29
C SER A 14 1.66 -5.39 -12.84
N GLY A 15 1.93 -4.10 -12.62
CA GLY A 15 1.88 -3.47 -11.31
C GLY A 15 1.30 -2.08 -11.40
N ILE A 16 0.56 -1.69 -10.37
CA ILE A 16 -0.14 -0.41 -10.29
C ILE A 16 0.28 0.40 -9.07
N ALA A 17 0.13 1.70 -9.18
CA ALA A 17 0.17 2.65 -8.08
C ALA A 17 -0.80 3.80 -8.36
N GLU A 18 -1.28 4.47 -7.33
CA GLU A 18 -2.12 5.65 -7.46
C GLU A 18 -1.34 6.79 -8.13
N THR A 19 -1.95 7.44 -9.12
CA THR A 19 -1.35 8.59 -9.80
C THR A 19 -1.38 9.80 -8.87
N ALA A 20 -0.24 10.34 -8.54
CA ALA A 20 -0.15 11.49 -7.66
C ALA A 20 -0.76 12.76 -8.29
N GLY A 21 -1.47 13.55 -7.48
CA GLY A 21 -1.96 14.86 -7.89
C GLY A 21 -3.18 14.90 -8.78
N GLY A 22 -3.97 13.78 -8.85
CA GLY A 22 -5.28 13.80 -9.55
C GLY A 22 -5.18 14.21 -11.02
N GLY A 23 -4.14 13.77 -11.72
CA GLY A 23 -3.97 14.06 -13.15
C GLY A 23 -3.37 15.43 -13.50
N GLN A 24 -3.03 16.26 -12.53
CA GLN A 24 -2.29 17.52 -12.77
C GLN A 24 -0.80 17.27 -12.94
N TRP A 25 -0.45 16.34 -13.79
CA TRP A 25 0.93 16.01 -14.04
C TRP A 25 1.56 16.96 -15.06
N ARG A 26 2.56 17.71 -14.64
CA ARG A 26 3.47 18.41 -15.54
C ARG A 26 4.68 17.50 -15.79
N SER A 27 4.71 16.90 -16.97
CA SER A 27 5.82 16.07 -17.36
C SER A 27 7.09 16.90 -17.55
N GLU A 28 7.99 16.85 -16.57
CA GLU A 28 9.39 17.23 -16.76
C GLU A 28 10.24 16.04 -17.24
N LEU A 29 9.57 14.98 -17.76
CA LEU A 29 10.27 13.82 -18.27
C LEU A 29 11.02 14.22 -19.54
N SER A 30 12.33 14.22 -19.45
CA SER A 30 13.23 14.49 -20.57
C SER A 30 13.25 13.40 -21.63
N SER A 31 12.59 12.26 -21.38
CA SER A 31 12.57 11.11 -22.29
C SER A 31 11.34 10.21 -22.06
N PRO A 32 10.88 9.44 -23.06
CA PRO A 32 9.78 8.50 -22.93
C PRO A 32 10.01 7.47 -21.81
N LEU A 33 8.92 7.04 -21.16
CA LEU A 33 8.94 5.95 -20.16
C LEU A 33 8.96 4.58 -20.85
N SER A 34 8.37 4.48 -22.03
CA SER A 34 8.33 3.26 -22.81
C SER A 34 9.74 2.80 -23.17
N GLY A 35 10.00 1.50 -23.01
CA GLY A 35 11.30 0.89 -23.26
C GLY A 35 12.28 0.93 -22.07
N ARG A 36 11.96 1.63 -20.99
CA ARG A 36 12.76 1.55 -19.75
C ARG A 36 12.50 0.24 -19.03
N THR A 37 13.53 -0.28 -18.38
CA THR A 37 13.43 -1.51 -17.59
C THR A 37 12.70 -1.26 -16.26
N LEU A 38 12.09 -2.30 -15.68
CA LEU A 38 11.50 -2.21 -14.34
C LEU A 38 12.55 -1.83 -13.28
N ALA A 39 13.80 -2.33 -13.43
CA ALA A 39 14.89 -1.98 -12.52
C ALA A 39 15.22 -0.48 -12.54
N GLU A 40 15.26 0.16 -13.71
CA GLU A 40 15.48 1.60 -13.82
C GLU A 40 14.33 2.39 -13.22
N LEU A 41 13.08 2.01 -13.52
CA LEU A 41 11.90 2.70 -13.03
C LEU A 41 11.71 2.51 -11.52
N SER A 42 12.04 1.34 -10.96
CA SER A 42 11.92 1.07 -9.53
C SER A 42 12.74 2.02 -8.66
N LEU A 43 13.90 2.46 -9.16
CA LEU A 43 14.74 3.46 -8.48
C LEU A 43 14.03 4.81 -8.30
N TRP A 44 13.00 5.07 -9.11
CA TRP A 44 12.23 6.31 -9.00
C TRP A 44 11.37 6.37 -7.74
N LEU A 45 11.08 5.23 -7.10
CA LEU A 45 10.49 5.24 -5.76
C LEU A 45 11.30 6.09 -4.78
N ARG A 46 12.60 6.24 -4.95
CA ARG A 46 13.48 7.05 -4.10
C ARG A 46 13.36 8.56 -4.34
N LYS A 47 12.70 8.99 -5.41
CA LYS A 47 12.53 10.41 -5.74
C LYS A 47 11.51 11.07 -4.81
N TRP A 48 11.71 12.36 -4.56
CA TRP A 48 10.78 13.18 -3.78
C TRP A 48 9.57 13.64 -4.60
N ASP A 49 9.70 13.67 -5.93
CA ASP A 49 8.56 13.90 -6.81
C ASP A 49 7.59 12.72 -6.69
N ARG A 50 6.36 13.02 -6.27
CA ARG A 50 5.33 12.01 -5.96
C ARG A 50 4.92 11.21 -7.19
N GLN A 51 4.90 11.85 -8.37
CA GLN A 51 4.56 11.17 -9.62
C GLN A 51 5.66 10.18 -10.02
N GLN A 52 6.93 10.59 -9.92
CA GLN A 52 8.05 9.68 -10.17
C GLN A 52 8.06 8.53 -9.14
N ALA A 53 7.77 8.82 -7.87
CA ALA A 53 7.66 7.80 -6.85
C ALA A 53 6.52 6.80 -7.12
N ALA A 54 5.36 7.27 -7.60
CA ALA A 54 4.26 6.40 -8.01
C ALA A 54 4.63 5.50 -9.20
N ILE A 55 5.36 6.03 -10.20
CA ILE A 55 5.89 5.23 -11.30
C ILE A 55 6.87 4.16 -10.77
N GLY A 56 7.74 4.54 -9.82
CA GLY A 56 8.66 3.62 -9.17
C GLY A 56 7.94 2.50 -8.42
N LEU A 57 6.89 2.84 -7.67
CA LEU A 57 6.07 1.87 -6.94
C LEU A 57 5.34 0.91 -7.89
N ALA A 58 4.75 1.43 -8.98
CA ALA A 58 4.11 0.59 -10.01
C ALA A 58 5.12 -0.37 -10.67
N ALA A 59 6.36 0.08 -10.90
CA ALA A 59 7.42 -0.76 -11.45
C ALA A 59 7.85 -1.87 -10.48
N ILE A 60 7.95 -1.56 -9.19
CA ILE A 60 8.23 -2.56 -8.13
C ILE A 60 7.10 -3.59 -8.10
N ASN A 61 5.84 -3.14 -8.06
CA ASN A 61 4.69 -4.04 -8.05
C ASN A 61 4.64 -4.93 -9.31
N ALA A 62 5.02 -4.40 -10.47
CA ALA A 62 5.13 -5.21 -11.68
C ALA A 62 6.24 -6.28 -11.58
N ALA A 63 7.32 -6.00 -10.87
CA ALA A 63 8.43 -6.94 -10.72
C ALA A 63 8.11 -8.07 -9.73
N ILE A 64 7.44 -7.76 -8.62
CA ILE A 64 7.28 -8.68 -7.48
C ILE A 64 5.88 -9.27 -7.32
N ASN A 65 4.84 -8.60 -7.82
CA ASN A 65 3.46 -9.08 -7.68
C ASN A 65 3.05 -10.03 -8.83
N SER A 66 3.99 -10.83 -9.36
CA SER A 66 3.68 -11.84 -10.36
C SER A 66 2.97 -13.04 -9.72
N GLU A 67 2.10 -13.71 -10.48
CA GLU A 67 1.31 -14.84 -9.98
C GLU A 67 2.17 -16.02 -9.48
N ALA A 68 3.39 -16.14 -10.00
CA ALA A 68 4.26 -17.29 -9.73
C ALA A 68 4.86 -17.30 -8.32
N ASP A 69 4.97 -16.11 -7.68
CA ASP A 69 5.71 -15.97 -6.41
C ASP A 69 4.80 -15.80 -5.20
N MET A 70 3.47 -15.83 -5.39
CA MET A 70 2.51 -15.63 -4.30
C MET A 70 2.22 -16.92 -3.53
N VAL A 71 3.23 -17.50 -2.89
CA VAL A 71 3.05 -18.56 -1.90
C VAL A 71 2.69 -17.92 -0.56
N TYR A 72 1.40 -17.57 -0.37
CA TYR A 72 0.95 -16.98 0.88
C TYR A 72 0.11 -17.98 1.66
N GLN A 73 0.56 -18.20 2.89
CA GLN A 73 -0.16 -18.96 3.88
C GLN A 73 -1.36 -18.16 4.37
N GLU A 74 -2.53 -18.82 4.35
CA GLU A 74 -3.75 -18.47 5.09
C GLU A 74 -4.24 -17.02 5.05
N GLY A 75 -4.64 -16.56 3.88
CA GLY A 75 -5.41 -15.32 3.72
C GLY A 75 -6.55 -15.51 2.73
N GLY A 76 -7.65 -14.81 2.90
CA GLY A 76 -8.77 -14.87 1.97
C GLY A 76 -8.42 -14.30 0.60
N LEU A 77 -9.00 -14.87 -0.46
CA LEU A 77 -9.04 -14.27 -1.79
C LEU A 77 -10.44 -13.69 -2.03
N PHE A 78 -10.50 -12.42 -2.36
CA PHE A 78 -11.73 -11.65 -2.52
C PHE A 78 -11.86 -11.15 -3.95
N ARG A 79 -12.98 -11.45 -4.60
CA ARG A 79 -13.28 -11.10 -6.00
C ARG A 79 -14.59 -10.33 -6.11
N GLY A 80 -14.80 -9.69 -7.26
CA GLY A 80 -16.03 -8.98 -7.57
C GLY A 80 -16.02 -7.51 -7.16
N SER A 81 -17.14 -6.82 -7.37
CA SER A 81 -17.28 -5.38 -7.21
C SER A 81 -17.07 -4.84 -5.77
N GLN A 82 -17.06 -5.73 -4.78
CA GLN A 82 -16.84 -5.37 -3.38
C GLN A 82 -15.62 -6.09 -2.78
N ALA A 83 -14.68 -6.51 -3.61
CA ALA A 83 -13.55 -7.32 -3.19
C ALA A 83 -12.74 -6.66 -2.06
N LEU A 84 -12.42 -5.36 -2.17
CA LEU A 84 -11.72 -4.63 -1.11
C LEU A 84 -12.59 -4.52 0.17
N THR A 85 -13.88 -4.22 0.03
CA THR A 85 -14.80 -4.13 1.17
C THR A 85 -14.87 -5.47 1.91
N ASN A 86 -15.06 -6.57 1.18
CA ASN A 86 -15.11 -7.91 1.76
C ASN A 86 -13.78 -8.30 2.43
N ALA A 87 -12.65 -7.89 1.85
CA ALA A 87 -11.34 -8.09 2.46
C ALA A 87 -11.16 -7.29 3.76
N LEU A 88 -11.73 -6.10 3.86
CA LEU A 88 -11.76 -5.31 5.09
C LEU A 88 -12.71 -5.91 6.13
N GLU A 89 -13.87 -6.44 5.70
CA GLU A 89 -14.81 -7.15 6.58
C GLU A 89 -14.20 -8.40 7.23
N TRP A 90 -13.23 -9.04 6.57
CA TRP A 90 -12.48 -10.17 7.15
C TRP A 90 -11.74 -9.80 8.45
N PHE A 91 -11.38 -8.52 8.63
CA PHE A 91 -10.73 -8.05 9.86
C PHE A 91 -11.72 -7.75 11.00
N LEU A 92 -13.01 -7.52 10.72
CA LEU A 92 -13.98 -7.04 11.74
C LEU A 92 -14.01 -7.86 13.04
N PRO A 93 -13.98 -9.21 13.02
CA PRO A 93 -13.97 -9.98 14.28
C PRO A 93 -12.73 -9.70 15.14
N ARG A 94 -11.61 -9.30 14.50
CA ARG A 94 -10.34 -9.00 15.16
C ARG A 94 -10.26 -7.58 15.70
N LEU A 95 -11.13 -6.70 15.20
CA LEU A 95 -11.14 -5.27 15.57
C LEU A 95 -12.08 -4.95 16.74
N GLN A 96 -12.94 -5.90 17.14
CA GLN A 96 -13.91 -5.68 18.20
C GLN A 96 -13.23 -5.34 19.52
N GLY A 97 -13.63 -4.20 20.13
CA GLY A 97 -13.10 -3.73 21.40
C GLY A 97 -11.69 -3.12 21.35
N HIS A 98 -11.10 -3.03 20.16
CA HIS A 98 -9.77 -2.45 19.97
C HIS A 98 -9.82 -1.03 19.43
N LYS A 99 -8.81 -0.22 19.77
CA LYS A 99 -8.59 1.11 19.20
C LYS A 99 -8.01 0.97 17.80
N VAL A 100 -8.78 1.38 16.81
CA VAL A 100 -8.40 1.28 15.40
C VAL A 100 -8.10 2.66 14.83
N ALA A 101 -6.99 2.81 14.14
CA ALA A 101 -6.67 3.99 13.35
C ALA A 101 -6.54 3.63 11.87
N VAL A 102 -6.95 4.56 11.01
CA VAL A 102 -6.83 4.42 9.55
C VAL A 102 -6.09 5.63 8.99
N VAL A 103 -5.03 5.40 8.24
CA VAL A 103 -4.24 6.44 7.57
C VAL A 103 -4.42 6.30 6.07
N ALA A 104 -5.25 7.17 5.50
CA ALA A 104 -5.60 7.17 4.08
C ALA A 104 -6.23 8.49 3.66
N ALA A 105 -6.31 8.78 2.36
CA ALA A 105 -7.07 9.93 1.85
C ALA A 105 -8.57 9.78 2.20
N ASP A 106 -9.14 8.62 1.88
CA ASP A 106 -10.52 8.27 2.16
C ASP A 106 -10.62 7.14 3.18
N ASN A 107 -11.72 7.09 3.95
CA ASN A 107 -11.97 6.02 4.89
C ASN A 107 -12.41 4.73 4.15
N PRO A 108 -11.57 3.67 4.09
CA PRO A 108 -11.90 2.43 3.38
C PRO A 108 -13.06 1.66 4.03
N PHE A 109 -13.28 1.86 5.33
CA PHE A 109 -14.40 1.23 6.07
C PHE A 109 -15.74 1.95 5.87
N ALA A 110 -15.79 3.03 5.08
CA ALA A 110 -17.04 3.77 4.86
C ALA A 110 -18.16 2.93 4.25
N ARG A 111 -17.80 1.88 3.47
CA ARG A 111 -18.73 0.96 2.79
C ARG A 111 -18.97 -0.36 3.54
N VAL A 112 -18.27 -0.59 4.64
CA VAL A 112 -18.41 -1.80 5.48
C VAL A 112 -19.71 -1.70 6.28
N ARG A 113 -20.47 -2.81 6.35
CA ARG A 113 -21.81 -2.83 6.99
C ARG A 113 -21.75 -2.54 8.50
N GLU A 114 -20.85 -3.25 9.19
CA GLU A 114 -20.61 -3.08 10.63
C GLU A 114 -19.31 -2.32 10.80
N ARG A 115 -19.42 -0.98 10.84
CA ARG A 115 -18.24 -0.13 10.96
C ARG A 115 -17.61 -0.31 12.33
N PRO A 116 -16.31 -0.61 12.41
CA PRO A 116 -15.60 -0.58 13.68
C PRO A 116 -15.53 0.85 14.21
N ASP A 117 -15.40 1.00 15.53
CA ASP A 117 -15.03 2.28 16.12
C ASP A 117 -13.58 2.59 15.74
N LEU A 118 -13.39 3.60 14.91
CA LEU A 118 -12.07 3.93 14.36
C LEU A 118 -11.85 5.43 14.26
N THR A 119 -10.59 5.83 14.36
CA THR A 119 -10.14 7.19 14.06
C THR A 119 -9.54 7.22 12.64
N HIS A 120 -10.16 8.01 11.75
CA HIS A 120 -9.64 8.24 10.41
C HIS A 120 -8.71 9.45 10.39
N LEU A 121 -7.46 9.22 10.05
CA LEU A 121 -6.41 10.21 9.84
C LEU A 121 -6.29 10.48 8.34
N ALA A 122 -7.07 11.44 7.86
CA ALA A 122 -7.07 11.80 6.43
C ALA A 122 -5.71 12.34 6.00
N THR A 123 -5.16 11.80 4.93
CA THR A 123 -3.92 12.30 4.32
C THR A 123 -4.25 13.32 3.23
N HIS A 124 -3.51 14.41 3.19
CA HIS A 124 -3.62 15.43 2.16
C HIS A 124 -2.27 15.64 1.48
N ASN A 125 -2.25 15.49 0.16
CA ASN A 125 -1.01 15.62 -0.63
C ASN A 125 0.14 14.77 -0.08
N GLY A 126 -0.17 13.57 0.42
CA GLY A 126 0.80 12.66 1.01
C GLY A 126 1.27 13.02 2.42
N ALA A 127 0.78 14.09 3.04
CA ALA A 127 1.14 14.45 4.41
C ALA A 127 0.29 13.67 5.44
N LEU A 128 0.93 13.22 6.50
CA LEU A 128 0.26 12.63 7.66
C LEU A 128 -0.50 13.71 8.43
N HIS A 129 -1.73 13.40 8.85
CA HIS A 129 -2.53 14.29 9.69
C HIS A 129 -1.80 14.56 11.02
N PRO A 130 -1.74 15.82 11.52
CA PRO A 130 -1.02 16.15 12.76
C PRO A 130 -1.46 15.33 13.98
N ALA A 131 -2.74 14.97 14.10
CA ALA A 131 -3.23 14.11 15.18
C ALA A 131 -2.60 12.69 15.16
N GLY A 132 -1.95 12.31 14.05
CA GLY A 132 -1.24 11.04 13.94
C GLY A 132 -0.16 10.84 15.00
N GLU A 133 0.50 11.93 15.43
CA GLU A 133 1.53 11.88 16.48
C GLU A 133 0.99 11.30 17.81
N VAL A 134 -0.30 11.49 18.09
CA VAL A 134 -0.95 10.99 19.31
C VAL A 134 -1.75 9.73 19.04
N VAL A 135 -2.59 9.74 18.01
CA VAL A 135 -3.54 8.66 17.71
C VAL A 135 -2.83 7.34 17.42
N LEU A 136 -1.76 7.38 16.62
CA LEU A 136 -1.03 6.15 16.23
C LEU A 136 -0.34 5.49 17.42
N GLY A 137 0.17 6.27 18.37
CA GLY A 137 0.79 5.74 19.59
C GLY A 137 -0.19 5.03 20.55
N MET A 138 -1.50 5.34 20.43
CA MET A 138 -2.56 4.75 21.25
C MET A 138 -3.35 3.65 20.54
N ALA A 139 -3.16 3.50 19.23
CA ALA A 139 -3.88 2.51 18.43
C ALA A 139 -3.35 1.10 18.69
N GLU A 140 -4.24 0.11 18.68
CA GLU A 140 -3.93 -1.32 18.74
C GLU A 140 -3.93 -1.95 17.33
N TRP A 141 -4.69 -1.33 16.41
CA TRP A 141 -4.68 -1.66 15.00
C TRP A 141 -4.52 -0.38 14.16
N VAL A 142 -3.66 -0.45 13.15
CA VAL A 142 -3.43 0.67 12.23
C VAL A 142 -3.52 0.16 10.80
N PHE A 143 -4.50 0.66 10.06
CA PHE A 143 -4.62 0.42 8.61
C PHE A 143 -3.95 1.57 7.87
N VAL A 144 -2.92 1.24 7.08
CA VAL A 144 -2.14 2.21 6.32
C VAL A 144 -2.31 1.95 4.83
N ASN A 145 -2.77 2.95 4.08
CA ASN A 145 -2.86 2.83 2.64
C ASN A 145 -1.47 2.69 2.00
N GLY A 146 -1.31 1.78 1.04
CA GLY A 146 -0.05 1.52 0.36
C GLY A 146 0.56 2.72 -0.36
N GLN A 147 -0.25 3.77 -0.64
CA GLN A 147 0.26 5.04 -1.18
C GLN A 147 1.28 5.70 -0.24
N SER A 148 1.21 5.45 1.06
CA SER A 148 2.19 5.94 2.05
C SER A 148 3.64 5.55 1.74
N VAL A 149 3.85 4.49 0.96
CA VAL A 149 5.18 4.07 0.46
C VAL A 149 5.71 5.10 -0.55
N ALA A 150 4.90 5.49 -1.52
CA ALA A 150 5.27 6.50 -2.51
C ALA A 150 5.35 7.91 -1.89
N ASP A 151 4.47 8.22 -0.95
CA ASP A 151 4.42 9.50 -0.24
C ASP A 151 5.52 9.66 0.84
N LYS A 152 6.29 8.59 1.13
CA LYS A 152 7.37 8.55 2.14
C LYS A 152 6.90 8.74 3.59
N THR A 153 5.60 8.58 3.85
CA THR A 153 5.04 8.72 5.20
C THR A 153 5.03 7.42 5.98
N LEU A 154 5.12 6.26 5.30
CA LEU A 154 5.09 4.95 5.95
C LEU A 154 6.13 4.79 7.07
N PRO A 155 7.42 5.17 6.93
CA PRO A 155 8.39 5.04 8.01
C PRO A 155 7.95 5.76 9.28
N ARG A 156 7.46 7.01 9.16
CA ARG A 156 6.99 7.77 10.32
C ARG A 156 5.76 7.16 10.97
N ILE A 157 4.83 6.62 10.18
CA ILE A 157 3.64 5.92 10.68
C ILE A 157 4.08 4.69 11.50
N LEU A 158 5.03 3.91 11.00
CA LEU A 158 5.54 2.72 11.70
C LEU A 158 6.30 3.06 12.99
N GLU A 159 7.05 4.17 13.00
CA GLU A 159 7.70 4.68 14.22
C GLU A 159 6.68 5.04 15.30
N LEU A 160 5.54 5.62 14.93
CA LEU A 160 4.49 6.01 15.86
C LEU A 160 3.63 4.82 16.31
N ALA A 161 3.32 3.89 15.41
CA ALA A 161 2.44 2.75 15.63
C ALA A 161 3.15 1.55 16.30
N THR A 162 4.05 1.78 17.26
CA THR A 162 4.95 0.76 17.84
C THR A 162 4.24 -0.39 18.55
N ASN A 163 3.02 -0.15 19.05
CA ASN A 163 2.24 -1.14 19.80
C ASN A 163 1.07 -1.71 18.99
N ALA A 164 0.90 -1.26 17.76
CA ALA A 164 -0.21 -1.65 16.92
C ALA A 164 0.11 -2.82 16.01
N LYS A 165 -0.89 -3.64 15.69
CA LYS A 165 -0.87 -4.51 14.52
C LYS A 165 -1.10 -3.65 13.29
N VAL A 166 -0.09 -3.53 12.42
CA VAL A 166 -0.17 -2.70 11.22
C VAL A 166 -0.61 -3.55 10.04
N VAL A 167 -1.64 -3.07 9.34
CA VAL A 167 -2.13 -3.61 8.07
C VAL A 167 -1.75 -2.64 6.96
N LEU A 168 -0.85 -3.03 6.07
CA LEU A 168 -0.58 -2.29 4.84
C LEU A 168 -1.59 -2.73 3.79
N TYR A 169 -2.48 -1.81 3.35
CA TYR A 169 -3.60 -2.16 2.48
C TYR A 169 -3.68 -1.30 1.22
N GLY A 170 -4.35 -1.83 0.22
CA GLY A 170 -4.67 -1.14 -1.02
C GLY A 170 -4.12 -1.83 -2.26
N PRO A 171 -4.56 -1.40 -3.45
CA PRO A 171 -4.19 -2.07 -4.70
C PRO A 171 -2.71 -1.95 -5.06
N GLN A 172 -2.01 -0.98 -4.51
CA GLN A 172 -0.60 -0.70 -4.76
C GLN A 172 0.37 -1.29 -3.72
N VAL A 173 -0.09 -2.22 -2.89
CA VAL A 173 0.76 -2.87 -1.87
C VAL A 173 1.79 -3.78 -2.53
N PRO A 174 3.11 -3.58 -2.27
CA PRO A 174 4.14 -4.52 -2.67
C PRO A 174 4.07 -5.79 -1.82
N TRP A 175 4.01 -6.95 -2.47
CA TRP A 175 3.99 -8.26 -1.81
C TRP A 175 5.40 -8.69 -1.42
N LEU A 176 5.90 -8.19 -0.28
CA LEU A 176 7.23 -8.48 0.27
C LEU A 176 7.08 -9.02 1.69
N GLU A 177 7.70 -10.18 1.97
CA GLU A 177 7.74 -10.74 3.33
C GLU A 177 8.55 -9.86 4.29
N GLU A 178 9.53 -9.15 3.78
CA GLU A 178 10.41 -8.26 4.53
C GLU A 178 9.67 -7.14 5.26
N TRP A 179 8.42 -6.84 4.87
CA TRP A 179 7.58 -5.91 5.61
C TRP A 179 7.39 -6.28 7.09
N ARG A 180 7.49 -7.57 7.45
CA ARG A 180 7.46 -8.04 8.84
C ARG A 180 8.59 -7.44 9.68
N GLU A 181 9.77 -7.24 9.11
CA GLU A 181 10.94 -6.68 9.79
C GLU A 181 10.70 -5.22 10.19
N PHE A 182 9.84 -4.52 9.45
CA PHE A 182 9.41 -3.15 9.75
C PHE A 182 8.17 -3.10 10.64
N GLY A 183 7.65 -4.24 11.09
CA GLY A 183 6.52 -4.33 12.01
C GLY A 183 5.15 -4.28 11.36
N ILE A 184 5.04 -4.54 10.05
CA ILE A 184 3.76 -4.77 9.38
C ILE A 184 3.34 -6.20 9.65
N ALA A 185 2.12 -6.37 10.18
CA ALA A 185 1.56 -7.67 10.56
C ALA A 185 0.74 -8.30 9.44
N PHE A 186 0.11 -7.49 8.60
CA PHE A 186 -0.73 -7.97 7.51
C PHE A 186 -0.51 -7.16 6.24
N LEU A 187 -0.58 -7.85 5.10
CA LEU A 187 -0.74 -7.25 3.78
C LEU A 187 -2.16 -7.52 3.28
N LEU A 188 -2.83 -6.48 2.78
CA LEU A 188 -4.06 -6.58 2.02
C LEU A 188 -3.80 -5.89 0.68
N GLY A 189 -3.43 -6.66 -0.32
CA GLY A 189 -3.02 -6.16 -1.63
C GLY A 189 -3.85 -6.69 -2.77
N SER A 190 -3.64 -6.14 -3.95
CA SER A 190 -4.30 -6.57 -5.17
C SER A 190 -3.52 -7.65 -5.92
N GLN A 191 -4.26 -8.46 -6.65
CA GLN A 191 -3.79 -9.33 -7.72
C GLN A 191 -4.46 -8.88 -9.02
N ILE A 192 -3.68 -8.73 -10.08
CA ILE A 192 -4.21 -8.33 -11.39
C ILE A 192 -4.58 -9.60 -12.16
N ASP A 193 -5.88 -9.82 -12.34
CA ASP A 193 -6.44 -11.01 -13.00
C ASP A 193 -6.56 -10.78 -14.52
N GLU A 194 -6.98 -9.57 -14.97
CA GLU A 194 -7.25 -9.22 -16.38
C GLU A 194 -6.42 -8.00 -16.84
N ARG A 195 -5.21 -8.24 -17.34
CA ARG A 195 -4.23 -7.19 -17.69
C ARG A 195 -4.70 -6.22 -18.77
N ASN A 196 -5.35 -6.73 -19.82
CA ASN A 196 -5.79 -5.91 -20.94
C ASN A 196 -6.97 -5.01 -20.55
N ALA A 197 -7.96 -5.56 -19.84
CA ALA A 197 -9.09 -4.78 -19.34
C ALA A 197 -8.63 -3.68 -18.37
N LEU A 198 -7.65 -3.98 -17.52
CA LEU A 198 -7.05 -2.99 -16.63
C LEU A 198 -6.34 -1.87 -17.41
N TYR A 199 -5.57 -2.22 -18.44
CA TYR A 199 -4.89 -1.24 -19.31
C TYR A 199 -5.90 -0.31 -19.97
N ASP A 200 -6.92 -0.86 -20.61
CA ASP A 200 -7.94 -0.07 -21.34
C ASP A 200 -8.65 0.90 -20.39
N THR A 201 -9.07 0.41 -19.23
CA THR A 201 -9.72 1.26 -18.22
C THR A 201 -8.84 2.40 -17.73
N ILE A 202 -7.57 2.12 -17.42
CA ILE A 202 -6.64 3.17 -16.96
C ILE A 202 -6.36 4.18 -18.10
N ALA A 203 -6.26 3.70 -19.35
CA ALA A 203 -6.05 4.56 -20.50
C ALA A 203 -7.24 5.50 -20.77
N GLU A 204 -8.46 5.06 -20.46
CA GLU A 204 -9.69 5.84 -20.54
C GLU A 204 -9.94 6.74 -19.32
N GLY A 205 -9.03 6.76 -18.34
CA GLY A 205 -9.16 7.55 -17.11
C GLY A 205 -10.09 6.94 -16.06
N GLY A 206 -10.47 5.66 -16.23
CA GLY A 206 -11.29 4.91 -15.27
C GLY A 206 -10.57 4.56 -13.98
N THR A 207 -11.33 3.98 -13.04
CA THR A 207 -10.81 3.49 -11.77
C THR A 207 -10.86 1.96 -11.71
N ILE A 208 -10.00 1.36 -10.91
CA ILE A 208 -9.98 -0.10 -10.72
C ILE A 208 -11.27 -0.64 -10.08
N ASP A 209 -11.99 0.19 -9.32
CA ASP A 209 -13.28 -0.17 -8.71
C ASP A 209 -14.38 -0.44 -9.75
N THR A 210 -14.22 0.07 -10.97
CA THR A 210 -15.15 -0.16 -12.07
C THR A 210 -14.93 -1.47 -12.82
N LEU A 211 -13.85 -2.20 -12.49
CA LEU A 211 -13.45 -3.46 -13.11
C LEU A 211 -13.34 -4.62 -12.12
N PRO A 212 -14.46 -5.09 -11.58
CA PRO A 212 -14.45 -6.12 -10.54
C PRO A 212 -13.85 -7.48 -10.97
N GLN A 213 -13.71 -7.73 -12.27
CA GLN A 213 -13.07 -8.92 -12.82
C GLN A 213 -11.57 -8.78 -13.05
N ALA A 214 -11.06 -7.56 -13.16
CA ALA A 214 -9.66 -7.32 -13.51
C ALA A 214 -8.72 -7.32 -12.30
N VAL A 215 -9.27 -7.09 -11.11
CA VAL A 215 -8.49 -7.00 -9.87
C VAL A 215 -9.20 -7.75 -8.75
N SER A 216 -8.52 -8.69 -8.14
CA SER A 216 -8.90 -9.32 -6.88
C SER A 216 -8.03 -8.84 -5.73
N TYR A 217 -8.47 -9.07 -4.49
CA TYR A 217 -7.71 -8.74 -3.30
C TYR A 217 -7.37 -9.98 -2.50
N ARG A 218 -6.20 -9.96 -1.89
CA ARG A 218 -5.74 -11.00 -0.96
C ARG A 218 -5.34 -10.40 0.37
N VAL A 219 -5.54 -11.17 1.43
CA VAL A 219 -4.99 -10.89 2.76
C VAL A 219 -3.89 -11.90 3.03
N CYS A 220 -2.74 -11.43 3.53
CA CYS A 220 -1.65 -12.26 4.01
C CYS A 220 -1.28 -11.81 5.43
N GLU A 221 -1.20 -12.75 6.36
CA GLU A 221 -0.65 -12.52 7.70
C GLU A 221 0.87 -12.74 7.64
N LEU A 222 1.63 -11.70 8.02
CA LEU A 222 3.07 -11.79 8.17
C LEU A 222 3.37 -12.02 9.66
N ASP A 223 4.01 -13.13 10.02
CA ASP A 223 4.35 -13.46 11.41
C ASP A 223 5.23 -12.37 12.05
N ALA A 224 4.59 -11.32 12.54
CA ALA A 224 5.26 -10.13 13.10
C ALA A 224 5.54 -10.24 14.59
N VAL A 225 5.18 -11.36 15.22
CA VAL A 225 5.31 -11.54 16.69
C VAL A 225 6.69 -12.07 17.02
N GLY A 226 7.65 -11.19 17.21
CA GLY A 226 8.99 -11.54 17.71
C GLY A 226 10.11 -10.59 17.28
N ALA A 227 10.01 -10.00 16.09
CA ALA A 227 11.11 -9.23 15.49
C ALA A 227 11.30 -7.80 16.05
N ARG A 228 10.27 -7.23 16.72
CA ARG A 228 10.32 -5.81 17.16
C ARG A 228 11.25 -5.54 18.35
N SER A 229 11.50 -6.53 19.21
CA SER A 229 12.34 -6.32 20.41
C SER A 229 13.83 -6.47 20.12
N GLU A 230 14.22 -7.30 19.19
CA GLU A 230 15.63 -7.61 18.92
C GLU A 230 16.27 -6.61 17.95
N ASN A 231 15.62 -6.26 16.84
CA ASN A 231 16.18 -5.34 15.84
C ASN A 231 16.27 -3.88 16.30
N ARG A 232 15.39 -3.44 17.20
CA ARG A 232 15.45 -2.05 17.71
C ARG A 232 16.67 -1.81 18.60
N THR A 233 17.11 -2.83 19.32
CA THR A 233 18.32 -2.78 20.17
C THR A 233 19.59 -2.75 19.32
N GLU A 234 19.64 -3.50 18.22
CA GLU A 234 20.78 -3.51 17.30
C GLU A 234 20.92 -2.22 16.48
N LEU A 235 19.82 -1.65 15.97
CA LEU A 235 19.86 -0.38 15.22
C LEU A 235 20.28 0.80 16.09
N LEU A 236 19.88 0.83 17.36
CA LEU A 236 20.32 1.86 18.31
C LEU A 236 21.79 1.68 18.71
N GLN A 237 22.29 0.45 18.79
CA GLN A 237 23.70 0.18 19.08
C GLN A 237 24.62 0.53 17.90
N VAL A 238 24.20 0.29 16.67
CA VAL A 238 24.95 0.66 15.45
C VAL A 238 24.98 2.19 15.26
N SER A 239 23.94 2.90 15.66
CA SER A 239 23.91 4.37 15.62
C SER A 239 24.80 5.02 16.68
N SER A 240 24.92 4.43 17.87
CA SER A 240 25.77 4.93 18.96
C SER A 240 27.26 4.61 18.80
N ALA A 241 27.63 3.67 17.94
CA ALA A 241 29.01 3.28 17.67
C ALA A 241 29.70 4.11 16.56
N ARG A 242 28.98 5.11 15.98
CA ARG A 242 29.49 5.99 14.90
C ARG A 242 29.62 7.47 15.30
N HIS A 243 29.68 7.75 16.60
CA HIS A 243 29.99 9.07 17.12
C HIS A 243 31.26 9.04 17.97
#